data_6b38a749f519d0003faa6d83781f1692
#
_entry.id   6b38a749f519d0003faa6d83781f1692
#
_cell.length_a   1.000
_cell.length_b   1.000
_cell.length_c   1.000
_cell.angle_alpha   90.00
_cell.angle_beta   90.00
_cell.angle_gamma   90.00
#
_symmetry.space_group_name_H-M   'P 1'
#
loop_
_entity.id
_entity.type
_entity.pdbx_description
1 polymer ?
#
loop_
_entity_poly.entity_id
_entity_poly.type
_entity_poly.pdbx_seq_one_letter_code
_entity_poly.pdbx_strand_id
1 'polypeptide(L)'
;KQMKIDISNNFFQGSTMMLDEPIMTRNQCSEMLNQNTQLVLEYIENIHSSFYETENNEYLKDLYPYPNYMKIKQKDINDKMRVILFDWLIDVHLKWKLLHETLFITFNIIDRYLGVKPTQRDELQCVGVGALLLACKYEEIYFPEISDFQEITDNAFSKQEILKKESDILF
;
A
#
# COMPACT_ATOMS: atom_id res chain seq x y z
N LYS A 1 26.13 -9.11 -4.42
CA LYS A 1 25.43 -9.99 -3.45
C LYS A 1 23.97 -9.59 -3.48
N GLN A 2 23.18 -10.34 -4.20
CA GLN A 2 21.73 -10.16 -4.32
C GLN A 2 21.10 -10.27 -2.94
N MET A 3 20.61 -9.15 -2.42
CA MET A 3 19.59 -9.15 -1.38
C MET A 3 18.24 -9.41 -2.06
N LYS A 4 18.08 -10.61 -2.59
CA LYS A 4 16.71 -11.12 -2.79
C LYS A 4 16.11 -11.16 -1.40
N ILE A 5 14.89 -10.63 -1.25
CA ILE A 5 14.10 -10.83 -0.03
C ILE A 5 14.10 -12.34 0.18
N ASP A 6 14.86 -12.81 1.16
CA ASP A 6 14.92 -14.22 1.51
C ASP A 6 13.64 -14.55 2.28
N ILE A 7 12.63 -14.89 1.52
CA ILE A 7 11.27 -15.20 2.00
C ILE A 7 11.27 -16.43 2.93
N SER A 8 12.43 -17.09 3.06
CA SER A 8 12.51 -18.34 3.80
C SER A 8 12.89 -18.23 5.28
N ASN A 9 13.49 -17.11 5.78
CA ASN A 9 14.10 -17.15 7.11
C ASN A 9 14.07 -15.88 7.99
N ASN A 10 13.34 -14.82 7.68
CA ASN A 10 13.25 -13.69 8.61
C ASN A 10 11.88 -13.59 9.26
N PHE A 11 11.68 -14.46 10.22
CA PHE A 11 10.59 -14.35 11.17
C PHE A 11 11.03 -13.46 12.36
N PHE A 12 10.35 -12.32 12.50
CA PHE A 12 10.21 -11.55 13.73
C PHE A 12 11.49 -11.27 14.56
N GLN A 13 12.20 -10.21 14.21
CA GLN A 13 12.64 -9.27 15.23
C GLN A 13 11.88 -7.96 15.00
N GLY A 14 10.67 -7.93 15.53
CA GLY A 14 9.85 -6.75 15.56
C GLY A 14 10.56 -5.66 16.35
N SER A 15 10.98 -4.61 15.67
CA SER A 15 11.11 -3.32 16.32
C SER A 15 9.73 -2.92 16.80
N THR A 16 9.42 -3.25 18.04
CA THR A 16 8.36 -2.61 18.79
C THR A 16 8.79 -1.16 18.94
N MET A 17 8.49 -0.33 17.94
CA MET A 17 8.39 1.10 18.19
C MET A 17 7.22 1.23 19.15
N MET A 18 7.53 1.30 20.43
CA MET A 18 6.62 1.79 21.45
C MET A 18 6.25 3.21 21.01
N LEU A 19 5.04 3.36 20.50
CA LEU A 19 4.38 4.66 20.42
C LEU A 19 4.08 5.04 21.87
N ASP A 20 5.06 5.63 22.56
CA ASP A 20 4.89 6.31 23.85
C ASP A 20 4.16 7.66 23.67
N GLU A 21 3.24 7.75 22.73
CA GLU A 21 2.29 8.84 22.67
C GLU A 21 1.14 8.51 23.62
N PRO A 22 0.85 9.39 24.58
CA PRO A 22 -0.26 9.17 25.51
C PRO A 22 -1.56 9.04 24.71
N ILE A 23 -2.28 7.95 24.91
CA ILE A 23 -3.60 7.74 24.31
C ILE A 23 -4.47 8.94 24.70
N MET A 24 -4.77 9.80 23.72
CA MET A 24 -5.60 10.97 23.93
C MET A 24 -6.99 10.57 24.39
N THR A 25 -7.48 11.23 25.42
CA THR A 25 -8.86 11.05 25.84
C THR A 25 -9.83 11.58 24.77
N ARG A 26 -11.05 11.04 24.72
CA ARG A 26 -12.08 11.48 23.76
C ARG A 26 -12.32 13.00 23.80
N ASN A 27 -12.21 13.63 24.98
CA ASN A 27 -12.39 15.07 25.13
C ASN A 27 -11.21 15.87 24.55
N GLN A 28 -9.97 15.40 24.71
CA GLN A 28 -8.78 16.01 24.11
C GLN A 28 -8.82 15.92 22.58
N CYS A 29 -9.26 14.77 22.03
CA CYS A 29 -9.49 14.65 20.61
C CYS A 29 -10.55 15.64 20.11
N SER A 30 -11.66 15.81 20.83
CA SER A 30 -12.72 16.73 20.43
C SER A 30 -12.26 18.20 20.48
N GLU A 31 -11.45 18.58 21.44
CA GLU A 31 -10.91 19.94 21.54
C GLU A 31 -9.89 20.24 20.43
N MET A 32 -8.99 19.31 20.12
CA MET A 32 -8.07 19.44 18.97
C MET A 32 -8.81 19.50 17.64
N LEU A 33 -9.83 18.67 17.45
CA LEU A 33 -10.67 18.65 16.26
C LEU A 33 -11.40 19.98 16.06
N ASN A 34 -11.93 20.58 17.14
CA ASN A 34 -12.63 21.87 17.09
C ASN A 34 -11.68 23.05 16.81
N GLN A 35 -10.39 22.94 17.11
CA GLN A 35 -9.40 24.00 16.87
C GLN A 35 -8.84 23.96 15.44
N ASN A 36 -8.98 22.85 14.75
CA ASN A 36 -8.46 22.71 13.39
C ASN A 36 -9.56 23.01 12.37
N THR A 37 -9.53 24.23 11.83
CA THR A 37 -10.51 24.68 10.80
C THR A 37 -10.46 23.92 9.49
N GLN A 38 -9.41 23.12 9.25
CA GLN A 38 -9.31 22.24 8.07
C GLN A 38 -10.12 20.94 8.26
N LEU A 39 -10.43 20.58 9.52
CA LEU A 39 -11.26 19.42 9.82
C LEU A 39 -12.72 19.88 9.81
N VAL A 40 -13.40 19.67 8.71
CA VAL A 40 -14.77 20.08 8.49
C VAL A 40 -15.70 19.09 9.21
N LEU A 41 -15.73 19.14 10.55
CA LEU A 41 -16.46 18.21 11.43
C LEU A 41 -17.96 18.12 11.11
N GLU A 42 -18.54 19.21 10.64
CA GLU A 42 -19.95 19.29 10.25
C GLU A 42 -20.32 18.30 9.14
N TYR A 43 -19.37 17.97 8.27
CA TYR A 43 -19.61 17.07 7.13
C TYR A 43 -19.11 15.63 7.34
N ILE A 44 -18.49 15.32 8.48
CA ILE A 44 -17.90 13.97 8.72
C ILE A 44 -18.94 12.88 8.57
N GLU A 45 -20.15 13.05 9.12
CA GLU A 45 -21.21 12.04 9.03
C GLU A 45 -21.65 11.83 7.58
N ASN A 46 -21.79 12.92 6.81
CA ASN A 46 -22.16 12.84 5.41
C ASN A 46 -21.05 12.21 4.56
N ILE A 47 -19.80 12.56 4.81
CA ILE A 47 -18.64 11.98 4.12
C ILE A 47 -18.53 10.49 4.43
N HIS A 48 -18.65 10.10 5.70
CA HIS A 48 -18.62 8.70 6.12
C HIS A 48 -19.76 7.89 5.48
N SER A 49 -20.99 8.44 5.48
CA SER A 49 -22.13 7.79 4.83
C SER A 49 -21.93 7.62 3.34
N SER A 50 -21.39 8.64 2.66
CA SER A 50 -21.06 8.58 1.24
C SER A 50 -19.99 7.53 0.91
N PHE A 51 -18.94 7.44 1.73
CA PHE A 51 -17.92 6.39 1.58
C PHE A 51 -18.49 5.00 1.81
N TYR A 52 -19.32 4.84 2.83
CA TYR A 52 -19.96 3.57 3.14
C TYR A 52 -20.92 3.12 2.02
N GLU A 53 -21.72 4.04 1.48
CA GLU A 53 -22.60 3.77 0.33
C GLU A 53 -21.79 3.39 -0.91
N THR A 54 -20.68 4.08 -1.15
CA THR A 54 -19.77 3.79 -2.29
C THR A 54 -19.13 2.42 -2.14
N GLU A 55 -18.63 2.08 -0.94
CA GLU A 55 -18.01 0.78 -0.65
C GLU A 55 -19.00 -0.38 -0.83
N ASN A 56 -20.27 -0.19 -0.44
CA ASN A 56 -21.32 -1.20 -0.55
C ASN A 56 -22.07 -1.20 -1.89
N ASN A 57 -21.67 -0.34 -2.84
CA ASN A 57 -22.31 -0.27 -4.14
C ASN A 57 -22.03 -1.56 -4.94
N GLU A 58 -23.12 -2.25 -5.35
CA GLU A 58 -23.04 -3.51 -6.10
C GLU A 58 -22.29 -3.38 -7.43
N TYR A 59 -22.38 -2.22 -8.09
CA TYR A 59 -21.66 -1.95 -9.34
C TYR A 59 -20.15 -1.83 -9.16
N LEU A 60 -19.68 -1.57 -7.95
CA LEU A 60 -18.26 -1.46 -7.64
C LEU A 60 -17.67 -2.75 -7.09
N LYS A 61 -18.49 -3.73 -6.73
CA LYS A 61 -18.01 -5.04 -6.22
C LYS A 61 -17.08 -5.75 -7.21
N ASP A 62 -17.34 -5.60 -8.51
CA ASP A 62 -16.51 -6.20 -9.55
C ASP A 62 -15.13 -5.53 -9.70
N LEU A 63 -14.97 -4.33 -9.13
CA LEU A 63 -13.68 -3.61 -9.11
C LEU A 63 -12.77 -4.05 -7.97
N TYR A 64 -13.30 -4.76 -6.98
CA TYR A 64 -12.52 -5.25 -5.84
C TYR A 64 -12.22 -6.74 -6.00
N PRO A 65 -11.03 -7.19 -5.58
CA PRO A 65 -10.69 -8.60 -5.64
C PRO A 65 -11.59 -9.41 -4.70
N TYR A 66 -12.00 -10.60 -5.14
CA TYR A 66 -12.73 -11.52 -4.27
C TYR A 66 -11.88 -11.86 -3.04
N PRO A 67 -12.49 -12.07 -1.85
CA PRO A 67 -11.73 -12.34 -0.61
C PRO A 67 -10.72 -13.50 -0.71
N ASN A 68 -10.95 -14.45 -1.61
CA ASN A 68 -10.11 -15.62 -1.82
C ASN A 68 -9.28 -15.57 -3.12
N TYR A 69 -9.07 -14.38 -3.70
CA TYR A 69 -8.38 -14.24 -4.99
C TYR A 69 -7.00 -14.90 -5.00
N MET A 70 -6.24 -14.84 -3.90
CA MET A 70 -4.94 -15.48 -3.80
C MET A 70 -5.00 -16.99 -4.08
N LYS A 71 -5.99 -17.69 -3.52
CA LYS A 71 -6.16 -19.13 -3.74
C LYS A 71 -6.69 -19.47 -5.13
N ILE A 72 -7.49 -18.59 -5.72
CA ILE A 72 -8.17 -18.83 -7.00
C ILE A 72 -7.25 -18.48 -8.17
N LYS A 73 -6.56 -17.33 -8.10
CA LYS A 73 -5.79 -16.75 -9.22
C LYS A 73 -4.30 -17.04 -9.13
N GLN A 74 -3.75 -17.12 -7.92
CA GLN A 74 -2.32 -17.21 -7.72
C GLN A 74 -1.89 -18.67 -7.48
N LYS A 75 -0.90 -19.13 -8.27
CA LYS A 75 -0.36 -20.50 -8.17
C LYS A 75 1.03 -20.53 -7.54
N ASP A 76 1.82 -19.49 -7.75
CA ASP A 76 3.23 -19.42 -7.35
C ASP A 76 3.45 -18.56 -6.10
N ILE A 77 2.52 -17.68 -5.78
CA ILE A 77 2.53 -16.82 -4.59
C ILE A 77 1.41 -17.18 -3.61
N ASN A 78 1.59 -16.84 -2.35
CA ASN A 78 0.64 -17.14 -1.28
C ASN A 78 0.44 -15.94 -0.35
N ASP A 79 -0.52 -16.07 0.58
CA ASP A 79 -0.87 -15.02 1.54
C ASP A 79 0.34 -14.56 2.39
N LYS A 80 1.23 -15.48 2.77
CA LYS A 80 2.43 -15.14 3.55
C LYS A 80 3.38 -14.25 2.76
N MET A 81 3.55 -14.51 1.49
CA MET A 81 4.41 -13.70 0.62
C MET A 81 3.82 -12.31 0.40
N ARG A 82 2.49 -12.20 0.29
CA ARG A 82 1.79 -10.92 0.26
C ARG A 82 2.01 -10.12 1.55
N VAL A 83 1.90 -10.76 2.72
CA VAL A 83 2.16 -10.10 4.01
C VAL A 83 3.59 -9.58 4.09
N ILE A 84 4.59 -10.36 3.68
CA ILE A 84 6.00 -9.95 3.66
C ILE A 84 6.21 -8.75 2.73
N LEU A 85 5.57 -8.74 1.55
CA LEU A 85 5.64 -7.60 0.65
C LEU A 85 5.04 -6.35 1.30
N PHE A 86 3.89 -6.47 1.97
CA PHE A 86 3.22 -5.35 2.62
C PHE A 86 4.04 -4.79 3.78
N ASP A 87 4.62 -5.67 4.59
CA ASP A 87 5.53 -5.30 5.68
C ASP A 87 6.73 -4.49 5.17
N TRP A 88 7.36 -4.97 4.11
CA TRP A 88 8.45 -4.23 3.45
C TRP A 88 7.98 -2.87 2.89
N LEU A 89 6.78 -2.79 2.30
CA LEU A 89 6.23 -1.52 1.80
C LEU A 89 5.93 -0.52 2.93
N ILE A 90 5.54 -1.00 4.10
CA ILE A 90 5.39 -0.17 5.31
C ILE A 90 6.73 0.45 5.69
N ASP A 91 7.81 -0.35 5.71
CA ASP A 91 9.15 0.16 6.01
C ASP A 91 9.61 1.23 5.00
N VAL A 92 9.33 1.01 3.71
CA VAL A 92 9.63 1.99 2.65
C VAL A 92 8.82 3.28 2.85
N HIS A 93 7.52 3.15 3.11
CA HIS A 93 6.63 4.27 3.39
C HIS A 93 7.14 5.12 4.56
N LEU A 94 7.53 4.50 5.67
CA LEU A 94 8.08 5.19 6.84
C LEU A 94 9.43 5.87 6.52
N LYS A 95 10.31 5.19 5.78
CA LYS A 95 11.61 5.73 5.37
C LYS A 95 11.46 6.98 4.50
N TRP A 96 10.53 6.99 3.58
CA TRP A 96 10.28 8.13 2.68
C TRP A 96 9.30 9.14 3.24
N LYS A 97 8.68 8.87 4.38
CA LYS A 97 7.68 9.73 5.05
C LYS A 97 6.51 10.08 4.13
N LEU A 98 6.02 9.09 3.42
CA LEU A 98 4.86 9.22 2.54
C LEU A 98 3.57 9.36 3.34
N LEU A 99 2.51 9.86 2.69
CA LEU A 99 1.17 9.94 3.28
C LEU A 99 0.60 8.54 3.53
N HIS A 100 -0.24 8.41 4.55
CA HIS A 100 -0.90 7.14 4.85
C HIS A 100 -1.82 6.69 3.70
N GLU A 101 -2.45 7.64 3.04
CA GLU A 101 -3.29 7.45 1.85
C GLU A 101 -2.52 6.76 0.74
N THR A 102 -1.26 7.19 0.49
CA THR A 102 -0.37 6.57 -0.50
C THR A 102 -0.16 5.08 -0.22
N LEU A 103 0.03 4.71 1.06
CA LEU A 103 0.20 3.32 1.45
C LEU A 103 -1.06 2.48 1.19
N PHE A 104 -2.23 2.99 1.61
CA PHE A 104 -3.50 2.29 1.39
C PHE A 104 -3.86 2.15 -0.09
N ILE A 105 -3.60 3.19 -0.89
CA ILE A 105 -3.76 3.14 -2.35
C ILE A 105 -2.84 2.06 -2.94
N THR A 106 -1.57 2.01 -2.50
CA THR A 106 -0.61 0.99 -2.94
C THR A 106 -1.14 -0.42 -2.68
N PHE A 107 -1.63 -0.70 -1.47
CA PHE A 107 -2.18 -2.00 -1.11
C PHE A 107 -3.40 -2.36 -1.95
N ASN A 108 -4.30 -1.41 -2.16
CA ASN A 108 -5.48 -1.61 -3.00
C ASN A 108 -5.10 -1.95 -4.45
N ILE A 109 -4.13 -1.23 -5.03
CA ILE A 109 -3.63 -1.49 -6.38
C ILE A 109 -3.04 -2.89 -6.48
N ILE A 110 -2.20 -3.30 -5.51
CA ILE A 110 -1.58 -4.62 -5.49
C ILE A 110 -2.66 -5.71 -5.45
N ASP A 111 -3.63 -5.60 -4.54
CA ASP A 111 -4.68 -6.60 -4.38
C ASP A 111 -5.55 -6.72 -5.63
N ARG A 112 -5.89 -5.60 -6.26
CA ARG A 112 -6.64 -5.59 -7.53
C ARG A 112 -5.85 -6.25 -8.65
N TYR A 113 -4.57 -5.90 -8.81
CA TYR A 113 -3.70 -6.50 -9.81
C TYR A 113 -3.55 -8.01 -9.62
N LEU A 114 -3.26 -8.46 -8.39
CA LEU A 114 -3.13 -9.87 -8.06
C LEU A 114 -4.47 -10.64 -8.17
N GLY A 115 -5.59 -9.96 -8.01
CA GLY A 115 -6.93 -10.52 -8.20
C GLY A 115 -7.24 -10.86 -9.66
N VAL A 116 -6.59 -10.19 -10.60
CA VAL A 116 -6.81 -10.36 -12.04
C VAL A 116 -5.69 -11.15 -12.71
N LYS A 117 -4.44 -10.81 -12.39
CA LYS A 117 -3.25 -11.27 -13.13
C LYS A 117 -2.43 -12.28 -12.31
N PRO A 118 -2.22 -13.51 -12.81
CA PRO A 118 -1.28 -14.45 -12.20
C PRO A 118 0.13 -13.85 -12.18
N THR A 119 0.80 -13.91 -11.03
CA THR A 119 2.11 -13.30 -10.81
C THR A 119 3.10 -14.34 -10.33
N GLN A 120 4.32 -14.29 -10.83
CA GLN A 120 5.42 -15.15 -10.38
C GLN A 120 6.07 -14.56 -9.12
N ARG A 121 6.73 -15.41 -8.34
CA ARG A 121 7.36 -15.03 -7.07
C ARG A 121 8.42 -13.94 -7.24
N ASP A 122 9.22 -14.02 -8.29
CA ASP A 122 10.28 -13.08 -8.62
C ASP A 122 9.75 -11.72 -9.11
N GLU A 123 8.53 -11.67 -9.62
CA GLU A 123 7.88 -10.43 -10.06
C GLU A 123 7.12 -9.71 -8.92
N LEU A 124 6.82 -10.39 -7.81
CA LEU A 124 5.95 -9.86 -6.76
C LEU A 124 6.46 -8.53 -6.17
N GLN A 125 7.77 -8.43 -5.94
CA GLN A 125 8.38 -7.19 -5.46
C GLN A 125 8.28 -6.07 -6.51
N CYS A 126 8.46 -6.39 -7.79
CA CYS A 126 8.31 -5.43 -8.88
C CYS A 126 6.86 -4.90 -8.98
N VAL A 127 5.87 -5.76 -8.74
CA VAL A 127 4.45 -5.34 -8.64
C VAL A 127 4.27 -4.36 -7.49
N GLY A 128 4.83 -4.65 -6.31
CA GLY A 128 4.77 -3.75 -5.16
C GLY A 128 5.38 -2.37 -5.45
N VAL A 129 6.56 -2.35 -6.07
CA VAL A 129 7.26 -1.11 -6.45
C VAL A 129 6.50 -0.32 -7.52
N GLY A 130 5.98 -0.99 -8.54
CA GLY A 130 5.16 -0.35 -9.58
C GLY A 130 3.87 0.24 -9.03
N ALA A 131 3.21 -0.47 -8.11
CA ALA A 131 2.02 0.01 -7.43
C ALA A 131 2.32 1.23 -6.53
N LEU A 132 3.44 1.19 -5.78
CA LEU A 132 3.87 2.31 -4.95
C LEU A 132 4.21 3.54 -5.79
N LEU A 133 4.91 3.37 -6.91
CA LEU A 133 5.22 4.46 -7.84
C LEU A 133 3.93 5.12 -8.36
N LEU A 134 2.96 4.31 -8.75
CA LEU A 134 1.66 4.81 -9.22
C LEU A 134 0.90 5.55 -8.13
N ALA A 135 0.85 4.99 -6.91
CA ALA A 135 0.22 5.62 -5.76
C ALA A 135 0.89 6.96 -5.39
N CYS A 136 2.23 7.02 -5.40
CA CYS A 136 2.97 8.25 -5.16
C CYS A 136 2.66 9.33 -6.20
N LYS A 137 2.59 8.97 -7.47
CA LYS A 137 2.22 9.92 -8.55
C LYS A 137 0.80 10.45 -8.41
N TYR A 138 -0.10 9.67 -7.82
CA TYR A 138 -1.50 10.04 -7.63
C TYR A 138 -1.70 10.94 -6.41
N GLU A 139 -1.07 10.61 -5.28
CA GLU A 139 -1.39 11.21 -3.98
C GLU A 139 -0.35 12.22 -3.49
N GLU A 140 0.94 12.03 -3.80
CA GLU A 140 2.00 12.85 -3.24
C GLU A 140 2.23 14.12 -4.08
N ILE A 141 2.42 15.27 -3.40
CA ILE A 141 2.84 16.51 -4.06
C ILE A 141 4.31 16.42 -4.48
N TYR A 142 5.14 15.86 -3.59
CA TYR A 142 6.56 15.63 -3.83
C TYR A 142 6.86 14.16 -3.61
N PHE A 143 7.00 13.40 -4.68
CA PHE A 143 7.27 11.97 -4.61
C PHE A 143 8.72 11.65 -5.02
N PRO A 144 9.26 10.49 -4.58
CA PRO A 144 10.60 10.06 -4.92
C PRO A 144 10.82 9.90 -6.43
N GLU A 145 12.06 10.11 -6.88
CA GLU A 145 12.41 9.89 -8.29
C GLU A 145 12.47 8.39 -8.62
N ILE A 146 12.33 8.05 -9.90
CA ILE A 146 12.40 6.65 -10.36
C ILE A 146 13.72 5.96 -9.98
N SER A 147 14.80 6.73 -9.79
CA SER A 147 16.08 6.26 -9.25
C SER A 147 15.97 5.72 -7.84
N ASP A 148 15.18 6.38 -6.99
CA ASP A 148 15.00 5.99 -5.61
C ASP A 148 14.24 4.65 -5.51
N PHE A 149 13.26 4.45 -6.41
CA PHE A 149 12.54 3.17 -6.53
C PHE A 149 13.46 2.04 -7.00
N GLN A 150 14.44 2.32 -7.84
CA GLN A 150 15.45 1.34 -8.20
C GLN A 150 16.37 1.02 -7.02
N GLU A 151 16.84 2.07 -6.32
CA GLU A 151 17.75 1.92 -5.17
C GLU A 151 17.10 1.16 -4.02
N ILE A 152 15.82 1.42 -3.70
CA ILE A 152 15.12 0.75 -2.58
C ILE A 152 14.98 -0.77 -2.81
N THR A 153 15.05 -1.22 -4.05
CA THR A 153 15.08 -2.65 -4.41
C THR A 153 16.50 -3.22 -4.48
N ASP A 154 17.50 -2.47 -4.02
CA ASP A 154 18.92 -2.84 -4.14
C ASP A 154 19.33 -3.10 -5.61
N ASN A 155 18.75 -2.31 -6.52
CA ASN A 155 18.94 -2.44 -7.98
C ASN A 155 18.50 -3.81 -8.55
N ALA A 156 17.59 -4.52 -7.85
CA ALA A 156 17.05 -5.78 -8.35
C ALA A 156 16.25 -5.61 -9.66
N PHE A 157 15.68 -4.41 -9.86
CA PHE A 157 14.93 -4.05 -11.06
C PHE A 157 15.50 -2.75 -11.65
N SER A 158 15.60 -2.72 -12.97
CA SER A 158 15.96 -1.49 -13.70
C SER A 158 14.80 -0.50 -13.74
N LYS A 159 15.11 0.77 -13.99
CA LYS A 159 14.10 1.82 -14.18
C LYS A 159 13.06 1.43 -15.26
N GLN A 160 13.52 0.79 -16.33
CA GLN A 160 12.66 0.36 -17.43
C GLN A 160 11.69 -0.75 -17.01
N GLU A 161 12.13 -1.71 -16.19
CA GLU A 161 11.28 -2.78 -15.67
C GLU A 161 10.21 -2.23 -14.72
N ILE A 162 10.58 -1.27 -13.85
CA ILE A 162 9.64 -0.62 -12.94
C ILE A 162 8.58 0.15 -13.74
N LEU A 163 8.98 0.96 -14.72
CA LEU A 163 8.04 1.71 -15.58
C LEU A 163 7.16 0.79 -16.43
N LYS A 164 7.72 -0.31 -16.91
CA LYS A 164 6.95 -1.33 -17.63
C LYS A 164 5.90 -1.97 -16.72
N LYS A 165 6.26 -2.27 -15.46
CA LYS A 165 5.33 -2.83 -14.49
C LYS A 165 4.24 -1.82 -14.09
N GLU A 166 4.57 -0.54 -13.94
CA GLU A 166 3.59 0.52 -13.75
C GLU A 166 2.57 0.56 -14.90
N SER A 167 3.06 0.53 -16.13
CA SER A 167 2.19 0.48 -17.32
C SER A 167 1.31 -0.77 -17.35
N ASP A 168 1.87 -1.93 -16.97
CA ASP A 168 1.17 -3.20 -16.91
C ASP A 168 0.06 -3.26 -15.83
N ILE A 169 0.20 -2.45 -14.78
CA ILE A 169 -0.81 -2.27 -13.73
C ILE A 169 -1.97 -1.38 -14.20
N LEU A 170 -1.68 -0.39 -15.05
CA LEU A 170 -2.69 0.54 -15.56
C LEU A 170 -3.58 -0.03 -16.66
N PHE A 171 -3.11 -1.04 -17.41
CA PHE A 171 -3.79 -1.65 -18.57
C PHE A 171 -4.02 -3.16 -18.39
#